data_103638e5b947f420e1dcaca46ef06f4e
#
_entry.id   103638e5b947f420e1dcaca46ef06f4e
#
_cell.length_a   1.000
_cell.length_b   1.000
_cell.length_c   1.000
_cell.angle_alpha   90.00
_cell.angle_beta   90.00
_cell.angle_gamma   90.00
#
_symmetry.space_group_name_H-M   'P 1'
#
loop_
_entity.id
_entity.type
_entity.pdbx_description
1 polymer ?
#
loop_
_entity_poly.entity_id
_entity_poly.type
_entity_poly.pdbx_seq_one_letter_code
_entity_poly.pdbx_strand_id
1 'polypeptide(L)'
;MRQEFEIVENPDAKSHLWKQWKHLVDTEGWTSDDNSVTGLVPSLKSTRSVFAVTKTPEQNYIGSVVWNEYDDICWLGFFLLEKEYRGKGIGSVIWKLAMSRIRKDLTLGLRGVVAMAPKYKANDTPFDGTILENFKLTASELYNALKKFEDVEMTHKVVRDLNAEEWEKLVAYDKSVTGRDRREFLELYYKKLDYTTGLIFFNKDQDVVALVSAVPTSHREDNIFKISPLFANSEKIAFSAMKVFSKLFLDKHPTAKLVIHTVDLPTGSFNVFRSFLIDLGITPGCSGITLYSTDYPQRGDLDKVFIPHNNSCHFDY
;
A
#
# COMPACT_ATOMS: atom_id res chain seq x y z
N MET A 1 -35.11 -18.53 4.22
CA MET A 1 -34.08 -19.30 3.50
C MET A 1 -33.01 -19.71 4.50
N ARG A 2 -32.65 -21.00 4.58
CA ARG A 2 -31.51 -21.45 5.41
C ARG A 2 -30.26 -20.84 4.82
N GLN A 3 -29.46 -20.17 5.67
CA GLN A 3 -28.19 -19.61 5.28
C GLN A 3 -27.26 -20.79 4.85
N GLU A 4 -26.86 -20.83 3.58
CA GLU A 4 -26.08 -21.92 2.99
C GLU A 4 -24.58 -21.79 3.25
N PHE A 5 -24.17 -20.88 4.13
CA PHE A 5 -22.79 -20.61 4.48
C PHE A 5 -22.65 -20.36 5.98
N GLU A 6 -21.42 -20.44 6.46
CA GLU A 6 -21.01 -20.12 7.83
C GLU A 6 -20.12 -18.89 7.83
N ILE A 7 -20.01 -18.26 9.01
CA ILE A 7 -19.13 -17.11 9.23
C ILE A 7 -17.95 -17.54 10.08
N VAL A 8 -16.75 -17.16 9.63
CA VAL A 8 -15.51 -17.26 10.40
C VAL A 8 -14.95 -15.85 10.58
N GLU A 9 -14.82 -15.40 11.83
CA GLU A 9 -14.26 -14.09 12.16
C GLU A 9 -12.81 -14.25 12.59
N ASN A 10 -11.92 -13.42 12.06
CA ASN A 10 -10.49 -13.35 12.42
C ASN A 10 -9.80 -14.72 12.49
N PRO A 11 -9.79 -15.52 11.41
CA PRO A 11 -9.09 -16.79 11.41
C PRO A 11 -7.59 -16.59 11.71
N ASP A 12 -6.97 -17.57 12.36
CA ASP A 12 -5.52 -17.55 12.61
C ASP A 12 -4.74 -17.26 11.33
N ALA A 13 -3.64 -16.51 11.44
CA ALA A 13 -2.81 -16.11 10.29
C ALA A 13 -2.30 -17.29 9.44
N LYS A 14 -2.23 -18.51 10.02
CA LYS A 14 -1.84 -19.75 9.32
C LYS A 14 -3.03 -20.51 8.73
N SER A 15 -4.26 -20.03 8.93
CA SER A 15 -5.45 -20.68 8.40
C SER A 15 -5.38 -20.85 6.87
N HIS A 16 -5.88 -21.97 6.37
CA HIS A 16 -6.01 -22.22 4.94
C HIS A 16 -6.88 -21.19 4.23
N LEU A 17 -7.80 -20.55 4.96
CA LEU A 17 -8.67 -19.48 4.42
C LEU A 17 -7.88 -18.30 3.87
N TRP A 18 -6.75 -17.94 4.49
CA TRP A 18 -5.89 -16.87 3.97
C TRP A 18 -5.20 -17.25 2.65
N LYS A 19 -4.94 -18.53 2.41
CA LYS A 19 -4.41 -19.02 1.12
C LYS A 19 -5.46 -18.91 0.03
N GLN A 20 -6.71 -19.27 0.33
CA GLN A 20 -7.83 -19.15 -0.62
C GLN A 20 -8.17 -17.69 -0.89
N TRP A 21 -8.19 -16.85 0.15
CA TRP A 21 -8.32 -15.40 0.02
C TRP A 21 -7.23 -14.81 -0.89
N LYS A 22 -5.96 -15.17 -0.66
CA LYS A 22 -4.84 -14.72 -1.48
C LYS A 22 -5.04 -15.11 -2.95
N HIS A 23 -5.44 -16.35 -3.21
CA HIS A 23 -5.70 -16.83 -4.56
C HIS A 23 -6.76 -15.97 -5.26
N LEU A 24 -7.86 -15.63 -4.57
CA LEU A 24 -8.90 -14.77 -5.15
C LEU A 24 -8.39 -13.34 -5.37
N VAL A 25 -7.65 -12.76 -4.43
CA VAL A 25 -7.04 -11.42 -4.56
C VAL A 25 -6.12 -11.37 -5.78
N ASP A 26 -5.28 -12.38 -5.96
CA ASP A 26 -4.37 -12.49 -7.11
C ASP A 26 -5.16 -12.65 -8.43
N THR A 27 -6.24 -13.44 -8.44
CA THR A 27 -7.10 -13.66 -9.60
C THR A 27 -7.87 -12.40 -10.03
N GLU A 28 -8.32 -11.60 -9.07
CA GLU A 28 -8.98 -10.31 -9.35
C GLU A 28 -7.96 -9.22 -9.75
N GLY A 29 -6.66 -9.46 -9.55
CA GLY A 29 -5.59 -8.54 -9.95
C GLY A 29 -5.48 -7.28 -9.10
N TRP A 30 -6.13 -7.23 -7.92
CA TRP A 30 -6.18 -6.02 -7.09
C TRP A 30 -4.85 -5.64 -6.45
N THR A 31 -3.98 -6.64 -6.24
CA THR A 31 -2.62 -6.44 -5.72
C THR A 31 -1.57 -6.70 -6.78
N SER A 32 -1.96 -6.64 -8.07
CA SER A 32 -1.02 -6.88 -9.18
C SER A 32 0.22 -6.00 -9.09
N ASP A 33 0.07 -4.81 -8.53
CA ASP A 33 1.15 -3.84 -8.36
C ASP A 33 1.88 -3.93 -7.01
N ASP A 34 1.48 -4.83 -6.11
CA ASP A 34 2.11 -4.95 -4.79
C ASP A 34 1.92 -6.34 -4.17
N ASN A 35 2.89 -7.20 -4.31
CA ASN A 35 2.86 -8.55 -3.76
C ASN A 35 3.00 -8.58 -2.22
N SER A 36 3.47 -7.48 -1.60
CA SER A 36 3.64 -7.45 -0.14
C SER A 36 2.31 -7.52 0.62
N VAL A 37 1.24 -6.98 0.06
CA VAL A 37 -0.08 -6.90 0.71
C VAL A 37 -0.56 -8.26 1.18
N THR A 38 -0.54 -9.24 0.29
CA THR A 38 -1.05 -10.59 0.60
C THR A 38 -0.22 -11.33 1.66
N GLY A 39 1.04 -10.94 1.83
CA GLY A 39 1.92 -11.46 2.88
C GLY A 39 1.79 -10.74 4.22
N LEU A 40 1.43 -9.46 4.19
CA LEU A 40 1.35 -8.63 5.40
C LEU A 40 0.01 -8.74 6.11
N VAL A 41 -1.10 -8.65 5.36
CA VAL A 41 -2.46 -8.58 5.90
C VAL A 41 -2.75 -9.66 6.95
N PRO A 42 -2.50 -10.96 6.71
CA PRO A 42 -2.79 -11.98 7.71
C PRO A 42 -1.95 -11.88 8.98
N SER A 43 -0.80 -11.20 8.93
CA SER A 43 0.19 -11.15 10.01
C SER A 43 0.13 -9.88 10.87
N LEU A 44 -0.62 -8.87 10.43
CA LEU A 44 -0.74 -7.60 11.16
C LEU A 44 -1.74 -7.71 12.31
N LYS A 45 -1.38 -7.21 13.48
CA LYS A 45 -2.28 -7.16 14.65
C LYS A 45 -3.48 -6.24 14.45
N SER A 46 -3.35 -5.24 13.57
CA SER A 46 -4.44 -4.35 13.20
C SER A 46 -5.48 -5.01 12.29
N THR A 47 -5.17 -6.15 11.67
CA THR A 47 -6.08 -6.84 10.75
C THR A 47 -7.28 -7.42 11.47
N ARG A 48 -8.46 -7.17 10.88
CA ARG A 48 -9.74 -7.77 11.25
C ARG A 48 -10.38 -8.32 9.99
N SER A 49 -11.20 -9.34 10.15
CA SER A 49 -11.83 -9.96 8.99
C SER A 49 -13.11 -10.73 9.33
N VAL A 50 -13.99 -10.76 8.34
CA VAL A 50 -15.18 -11.62 8.31
C VAL A 50 -15.11 -12.44 7.05
N PHE A 51 -15.02 -13.75 7.17
CA PHE A 51 -15.10 -14.70 6.06
C PHE A 51 -16.46 -15.40 6.02
N ALA A 52 -17.04 -15.53 4.82
CA ALA A 52 -18.07 -16.49 4.53
C ALA A 52 -17.41 -17.77 3.99
N VAL A 53 -17.81 -18.92 4.50
CA VAL A 53 -17.27 -20.22 4.12
C VAL A 53 -18.41 -21.23 3.87
N THR A 54 -18.12 -22.30 3.13
CA THR A 54 -19.10 -23.38 2.93
C THR A 54 -19.38 -24.12 4.23
N LYS A 55 -20.58 -24.70 4.34
CA LYS A 55 -20.99 -25.57 5.46
C LYS A 55 -20.46 -27.01 5.32
N THR A 56 -19.29 -27.16 4.77
CA THR A 56 -18.60 -28.45 4.63
C THR A 56 -17.50 -28.55 5.69
N PRO A 57 -17.03 -29.75 6.05
CA PRO A 57 -15.92 -29.90 6.99
C PRO A 57 -14.66 -29.13 6.58
N GLU A 58 -14.44 -28.92 5.28
CA GLU A 58 -13.29 -28.21 4.70
C GLU A 58 -13.38 -26.69 4.87
N GLN A 59 -14.61 -26.17 5.08
CA GLN A 59 -14.87 -24.72 5.16
C GLN A 59 -14.21 -23.94 4.04
N ASN A 60 -14.57 -24.23 2.79
CA ASN A 60 -14.01 -23.54 1.64
C ASN A 60 -14.45 -22.07 1.61
N TYR A 61 -13.52 -21.19 1.23
CA TYR A 61 -13.72 -19.75 1.13
C TYR A 61 -14.80 -19.41 0.09
N ILE A 62 -15.71 -18.53 0.48
CA ILE A 62 -16.77 -17.97 -0.38
C ILE A 62 -16.52 -16.47 -0.63
N GLY A 63 -16.10 -15.75 0.41
CA GLY A 63 -15.87 -14.32 0.32
C GLY A 63 -15.47 -13.72 1.66
N SER A 64 -15.04 -12.46 1.63
CA SER A 64 -14.61 -11.78 2.86
C SER A 64 -14.81 -10.27 2.80
N VAL A 65 -14.82 -9.67 3.98
CA VAL A 65 -14.45 -8.28 4.23
C VAL A 65 -13.22 -8.30 5.13
N VAL A 66 -12.14 -7.64 4.72
CA VAL A 66 -10.91 -7.53 5.50
C VAL A 66 -10.59 -6.06 5.68
N TRP A 67 -10.24 -5.67 6.91
CA TRP A 67 -9.90 -4.28 7.24
C TRP A 67 -8.79 -4.21 8.28
N ASN A 68 -8.18 -3.03 8.41
CA ASN A 68 -7.19 -2.75 9.44
C ASN A 68 -7.67 -1.60 10.33
N GLU A 69 -7.56 -1.74 11.65
CA GLU A 69 -7.92 -0.70 12.61
C GLU A 69 -6.67 -0.05 13.19
N TYR A 70 -6.63 1.26 13.09
CA TYR A 70 -5.60 2.12 13.66
C TYR A 70 -6.20 3.02 14.75
N ASP A 71 -5.45 4.00 15.21
CA ASP A 71 -5.88 4.87 16.31
C ASP A 71 -7.13 5.71 15.96
N ASP A 72 -7.23 6.14 14.71
CA ASP A 72 -8.22 7.12 14.24
C ASP A 72 -8.96 6.68 12.97
N ILE A 73 -8.48 5.64 12.30
CA ILE A 73 -9.05 5.16 11.04
C ILE A 73 -9.19 3.65 11.01
N CYS A 74 -10.29 3.19 10.43
CA CYS A 74 -10.46 1.83 9.95
C CYS A 74 -10.30 1.82 8.44
N TRP A 75 -9.30 1.11 7.93
CA TRP A 75 -9.07 0.99 6.49
C TRP A 75 -9.62 -0.31 5.94
N LEU A 76 -10.66 -0.21 5.10
CA LEU A 76 -11.27 -1.33 4.41
C LEU A 76 -10.46 -1.67 3.16
N GLY A 77 -9.77 -2.81 3.20
CA GLY A 77 -8.86 -3.22 2.13
C GLY A 77 -9.49 -4.14 1.11
N PHE A 78 -10.25 -5.13 1.55
CA PHE A 78 -10.70 -6.21 0.67
C PHE A 78 -12.14 -6.63 0.97
N PHE A 79 -13.03 -6.31 0.05
CA PHE A 79 -14.38 -6.86 -0.03
C PHE A 79 -14.49 -7.71 -1.29
N LEU A 80 -14.42 -9.02 -1.13
CA LEU A 80 -14.30 -10.00 -2.20
C LEU A 80 -15.33 -11.11 -2.05
N LEU A 81 -15.83 -11.61 -3.19
CA LEU A 81 -16.60 -12.85 -3.26
C LEU A 81 -16.16 -13.65 -4.49
N GLU A 82 -16.10 -14.95 -4.35
CA GLU A 82 -16.00 -15.88 -5.48
C GLU A 82 -17.14 -15.65 -6.47
N LYS A 83 -16.85 -15.73 -7.77
CA LYS A 83 -17.79 -15.35 -8.85
C LYS A 83 -19.12 -16.10 -8.76
N GLU A 84 -19.07 -17.39 -8.45
CA GLU A 84 -20.25 -18.26 -8.35
C GLU A 84 -21.18 -17.94 -7.17
N TYR A 85 -20.69 -17.19 -6.18
CA TYR A 85 -21.46 -16.75 -5.02
C TYR A 85 -21.97 -15.31 -5.11
N ARG A 86 -21.61 -14.58 -6.17
CA ARG A 86 -22.10 -13.19 -6.39
C ARG A 86 -23.59 -13.18 -6.71
N GLY A 87 -24.26 -12.10 -6.32
CA GLY A 87 -25.70 -11.93 -6.56
C GLY A 87 -26.64 -12.71 -5.61
N LYS A 88 -26.11 -13.54 -4.71
CA LYS A 88 -26.87 -14.37 -3.77
C LYS A 88 -27.12 -13.71 -2.40
N GLY A 89 -26.78 -12.44 -2.23
CA GLY A 89 -27.00 -11.69 -0.98
C GLY A 89 -25.91 -11.89 0.08
N ILE A 90 -24.95 -12.82 -0.11
CA ILE A 90 -23.88 -13.15 0.86
C ILE A 90 -23.03 -11.91 1.15
N GLY A 91 -22.66 -11.16 0.11
CA GLY A 91 -21.87 -9.93 0.27
C GLY A 91 -22.53 -8.92 1.19
N SER A 92 -23.86 -8.74 1.12
CA SER A 92 -24.58 -7.83 2.01
C SER A 92 -24.56 -8.32 3.47
N VAL A 93 -24.56 -9.62 3.69
CA VAL A 93 -24.50 -10.20 5.05
C VAL A 93 -23.12 -9.95 5.67
N ILE A 94 -22.05 -10.32 4.97
CA ILE A 94 -20.69 -10.14 5.51
C ILE A 94 -20.32 -8.65 5.63
N TRP A 95 -20.76 -7.80 4.70
CA TRP A 95 -20.58 -6.35 4.80
C TRP A 95 -21.24 -5.78 6.06
N LYS A 96 -22.54 -6.05 6.27
CA LYS A 96 -23.26 -5.58 7.47
C LYS A 96 -22.62 -6.08 8.76
N LEU A 97 -22.15 -7.31 8.76
CA LEU A 97 -21.46 -7.88 9.92
C LEU A 97 -20.14 -7.14 10.16
N ALA A 98 -19.30 -6.95 9.14
CA ALA A 98 -18.06 -6.19 9.25
C ALA A 98 -18.31 -4.77 9.78
N MET A 99 -19.29 -4.05 9.21
CA MET A 99 -19.68 -2.71 9.67
C MET A 99 -20.14 -2.70 11.14
N SER A 100 -20.72 -3.78 11.63
CA SER A 100 -21.10 -3.92 13.05
C SER A 100 -19.92 -4.19 13.98
N ARG A 101 -18.81 -4.72 13.45
CA ARG A 101 -17.57 -5.04 14.19
C ARG A 101 -16.58 -3.89 14.25
N ILE A 102 -16.58 -3.01 13.25
CA ILE A 102 -15.71 -1.84 13.20
C ILE A 102 -16.02 -0.90 14.38
N ARG A 103 -14.98 -0.44 15.05
CA ARG A 103 -15.08 0.54 16.13
C ARG A 103 -15.77 1.82 15.64
N LYS A 104 -16.74 2.30 16.41
CA LYS A 104 -17.59 3.45 16.02
C LYS A 104 -16.92 4.81 16.14
N ASP A 105 -15.81 4.88 16.85
CA ASP A 105 -14.98 6.07 17.02
C ASP A 105 -13.96 6.28 15.88
N LEU A 106 -13.85 5.32 14.96
CA LEU A 106 -12.93 5.39 13.83
C LEU A 106 -13.61 5.98 12.59
N THR A 107 -12.86 6.79 11.84
CA THR A 107 -13.22 7.11 10.47
C THR A 107 -13.09 5.85 9.61
N LEU A 108 -14.08 5.53 8.81
CA LEU A 108 -13.98 4.48 7.81
C LEU A 108 -13.33 5.06 6.55
N GLY A 109 -12.23 4.48 6.12
CA GLY A 109 -11.56 4.76 4.85
C GLY A 109 -11.54 3.53 3.94
N LEU A 110 -11.65 3.73 2.66
CA LEU A 110 -11.47 2.67 1.66
C LEU A 110 -10.94 3.24 0.34
N ARG A 111 -10.36 2.38 -0.47
CA ARG A 111 -10.07 2.69 -1.87
C ARG A 111 -10.87 1.79 -2.77
N GLY A 112 -11.87 2.38 -3.42
CA GLY A 112 -12.75 1.66 -4.31
C GLY A 112 -12.29 1.73 -5.76
N VAL A 113 -12.56 0.66 -6.54
CA VAL A 113 -12.48 0.75 -7.99
C VAL A 113 -13.52 1.75 -8.49
N VAL A 114 -13.20 2.48 -9.57
CA VAL A 114 -14.03 3.59 -10.07
C VAL A 114 -15.50 3.21 -10.24
N ALA A 115 -15.79 2.02 -10.77
CA ALA A 115 -17.15 1.53 -10.99
C ALA A 115 -17.96 1.34 -9.69
N MET A 116 -17.30 1.12 -8.54
CA MET A 116 -17.96 0.89 -7.26
C MET A 116 -18.05 2.15 -6.39
N ALA A 117 -17.30 3.19 -6.69
CA ALA A 117 -17.27 4.42 -5.90
C ALA A 117 -18.65 5.03 -5.63
N PRO A 118 -19.59 5.12 -6.63
CA PRO A 118 -20.92 5.66 -6.37
C PRO A 118 -21.71 4.87 -5.32
N LYS A 119 -21.53 3.55 -5.28
CA LYS A 119 -22.20 2.69 -4.31
C LYS A 119 -21.68 2.90 -2.89
N TYR A 120 -20.35 3.03 -2.73
CA TYR A 120 -19.75 3.29 -1.44
C TYR A 120 -20.14 4.67 -0.91
N LYS A 121 -20.12 5.70 -1.78
CA LYS A 121 -20.57 7.06 -1.42
C LYS A 121 -22.00 7.11 -0.93
N ALA A 122 -22.90 6.37 -1.59
CA ALA A 122 -24.32 6.37 -1.24
C ALA A 122 -24.62 5.69 0.11
N ASN A 123 -23.68 4.92 0.66
CA ASN A 123 -23.92 4.14 1.88
C ASN A 123 -23.03 4.60 3.05
N ASP A 124 -21.73 4.30 2.99
CA ASP A 124 -20.90 4.35 4.20
C ASP A 124 -19.78 5.40 4.13
N THR A 125 -19.39 5.84 2.91
CA THR A 125 -18.23 6.72 2.70
C THR A 125 -18.54 7.87 1.74
N PRO A 126 -19.34 8.88 2.17
CA PRO A 126 -19.79 9.96 1.29
C PRO A 126 -18.71 11.00 0.92
N PHE A 127 -17.61 11.06 1.65
CA PHE A 127 -16.57 12.06 1.44
C PHE A 127 -15.50 11.55 0.47
N ASP A 128 -15.16 12.39 -0.51
CA ASP A 128 -14.09 12.13 -1.46
C ASP A 128 -12.72 12.36 -0.81
N GLY A 129 -11.82 11.43 -1.04
CA GLY A 129 -10.40 11.56 -0.81
C GLY A 129 -9.63 11.73 -2.13
N THR A 130 -8.49 11.10 -2.21
CA THR A 130 -7.57 11.21 -3.35
C THR A 130 -7.87 10.21 -4.46
N ILE A 131 -7.52 10.56 -5.69
CA ILE A 131 -7.41 9.61 -6.79
C ILE A 131 -6.00 9.03 -6.77
N LEU A 132 -5.91 7.71 -6.76
CA LEU A 132 -4.65 7.01 -6.92
C LEU A 132 -4.36 6.82 -8.40
N GLU A 133 -3.25 7.37 -8.84
CA GLU A 133 -2.73 7.22 -10.20
C GLU A 133 -1.57 6.22 -10.22
N ASN A 134 -1.36 5.56 -11.36
CA ASN A 134 -0.20 4.72 -11.60
C ASN A 134 0.53 5.13 -12.87
N PHE A 135 1.86 5.10 -12.81
CA PHE A 135 2.77 5.35 -13.90
C PHE A 135 3.63 4.13 -14.14
N LYS A 136 3.86 3.78 -15.41
CA LYS A 136 4.65 2.61 -15.79
C LYS A 136 5.81 3.04 -16.68
N LEU A 137 7.03 2.65 -16.30
CA LEU A 137 8.26 2.92 -17.04
C LEU A 137 9.30 1.85 -16.72
N THR A 138 10.40 1.82 -17.47
CA THR A 138 11.53 0.97 -17.13
C THR A 138 12.46 1.60 -16.10
N ALA A 139 13.20 0.80 -15.35
CA ALA A 139 14.21 1.29 -14.41
C ALA A 139 15.29 2.13 -15.14
N SER A 140 15.60 1.78 -16.40
CA SER A 140 16.54 2.51 -17.25
C SER A 140 16.02 3.90 -17.63
N GLU A 141 14.75 4.02 -18.03
CA GLU A 141 14.13 5.31 -18.34
C GLU A 141 14.13 6.23 -17.11
N LEU A 142 13.73 5.70 -15.95
CA LEU A 142 13.74 6.47 -14.71
C LEU A 142 15.15 6.95 -14.37
N TYR A 143 16.14 6.05 -14.35
CA TYR A 143 17.52 6.42 -14.04
C TYR A 143 18.06 7.48 -15.01
N ASN A 144 17.84 7.31 -16.32
CA ASN A 144 18.31 8.26 -17.32
C ASN A 144 17.66 9.65 -17.17
N ALA A 145 16.36 9.70 -16.87
CA ALA A 145 15.66 10.95 -16.62
C ALA A 145 16.16 11.66 -15.34
N LEU A 146 16.61 10.90 -14.35
CA LEU A 146 17.11 11.46 -13.09
C LEU A 146 18.55 12.00 -13.19
N LYS A 147 19.31 11.68 -14.24
CA LYS A 147 20.69 12.18 -14.41
C LYS A 147 20.82 13.70 -14.48
N LYS A 148 19.76 14.39 -14.89
CA LYS A 148 19.73 15.86 -14.96
C LYS A 148 19.73 16.56 -13.59
N PHE A 149 19.37 15.85 -12.52
CA PHE A 149 19.32 16.40 -11.17
C PHE A 149 20.70 16.33 -10.50
N GLU A 150 21.00 17.36 -9.71
CA GLU A 150 22.24 17.42 -8.94
C GLU A 150 22.28 16.33 -7.85
N ASP A 151 23.49 15.88 -7.54
CA ASP A 151 23.70 14.98 -6.41
C ASP A 151 23.74 15.79 -5.11
N VAL A 152 23.05 15.27 -4.09
CA VAL A 152 23.15 15.75 -2.71
C VAL A 152 24.08 14.84 -1.94
N GLU A 153 25.00 15.43 -1.14
CA GLU A 153 25.90 14.67 -0.30
C GLU A 153 25.13 13.95 0.80
N MET A 154 25.04 12.63 0.67
CA MET A 154 24.34 11.73 1.59
C MET A 154 25.06 10.39 1.61
N THR A 155 25.04 9.72 2.76
CA THR A 155 25.35 8.29 2.85
C THR A 155 24.07 7.47 2.80
N HIS A 156 24.17 6.19 2.44
CA HIS A 156 23.01 5.31 2.43
C HIS A 156 23.35 3.92 2.94
N LYS A 157 22.33 3.23 3.45
CA LYS A 157 22.39 1.83 3.86
C LYS A 157 21.17 1.07 3.34
N VAL A 158 21.35 -0.23 3.16
CA VAL A 158 20.20 -1.14 2.93
C VAL A 158 19.40 -1.23 4.23
N VAL A 159 18.10 -1.04 4.16
CA VAL A 159 17.23 -1.01 5.36
C VAL A 159 17.34 -2.30 6.18
N ARG A 160 17.52 -3.43 5.52
CA ARG A 160 17.64 -4.74 6.19
C ARG A 160 18.92 -4.86 7.02
N ASP A 161 19.95 -4.12 6.68
CA ASP A 161 21.28 -4.18 7.31
C ASP A 161 21.48 -3.14 8.43
N LEU A 162 20.41 -2.41 8.79
CA LEU A 162 20.45 -1.42 9.86
C LEU A 162 20.69 -2.08 11.22
N ASN A 163 21.55 -1.47 12.02
CA ASN A 163 21.68 -1.81 13.43
C ASN A 163 20.47 -1.28 14.23
N ALA A 164 20.42 -1.58 15.54
CA ALA A 164 19.29 -1.22 16.39
C ALA A 164 19.06 0.31 16.48
N GLU A 165 20.12 1.10 16.60
CA GLU A 165 20.04 2.56 16.68
C GLU A 165 19.50 3.16 15.36
N GLU A 166 20.04 2.73 14.24
CA GLU A 166 19.63 3.19 12.91
C GLU A 166 18.19 2.77 12.60
N TRP A 167 17.78 1.60 13.09
CA TRP A 167 16.39 1.15 12.98
C TRP A 167 15.43 2.07 13.75
N GLU A 168 15.80 2.49 14.97
CA GLU A 168 14.99 3.45 15.71
C GLU A 168 14.91 4.81 15.00
N LYS A 169 15.98 5.26 14.37
CA LYS A 169 15.97 6.48 13.53
C LYS A 169 15.02 6.33 12.34
N LEU A 170 15.02 5.17 11.66
CA LEU A 170 14.07 4.90 10.59
C LEU A 170 12.62 4.95 11.08
N VAL A 171 12.31 4.28 12.20
CA VAL A 171 10.95 4.27 12.78
C VAL A 171 10.50 5.68 13.16
N ALA A 172 11.38 6.46 13.78
CA ALA A 172 11.10 7.85 14.13
C ALA A 172 10.88 8.73 12.89
N TYR A 173 11.69 8.55 11.86
CA TYR A 173 11.55 9.25 10.58
C TYR A 173 10.22 8.90 9.91
N ASP A 174 9.91 7.63 9.75
CA ASP A 174 8.65 7.16 9.18
C ASP A 174 7.43 7.73 9.92
N LYS A 175 7.48 7.72 11.27
CA LYS A 175 6.44 8.33 12.11
C LYS A 175 6.31 9.84 11.89
N SER A 176 7.42 10.55 11.70
CA SER A 176 7.40 11.99 11.42
C SER A 176 6.76 12.31 10.07
N VAL A 177 6.97 11.43 9.08
CA VAL A 177 6.41 11.59 7.73
C VAL A 177 4.94 11.19 7.69
N THR A 178 4.59 10.06 8.30
CA THR A 178 3.23 9.48 8.17
C THR A 178 2.27 9.91 9.29
N GLY A 179 2.79 10.51 10.37
CA GLY A 179 2.01 10.83 11.57
C GLY A 179 1.56 9.62 12.39
N ARG A 180 2.08 8.41 12.09
CA ARG A 180 1.66 7.14 12.70
C ARG A 180 2.85 6.31 13.14
N ASP A 181 2.70 5.58 14.24
CA ASP A 181 3.65 4.55 14.61
C ASP A 181 3.37 3.28 13.79
N ARG A 182 4.22 3.02 12.80
CA ARG A 182 4.09 1.87 11.90
C ARG A 182 5.18 0.82 12.13
N ARG A 183 5.76 0.76 13.31
CA ARG A 183 6.88 -0.15 13.66
C ARG A 183 6.60 -1.60 13.24
N GLU A 184 5.44 -2.16 13.60
CA GLU A 184 5.09 -3.53 13.25
C GLU A 184 5.08 -3.75 11.74
N PHE A 185 4.50 -2.79 11.01
CA PHE A 185 4.50 -2.84 9.56
C PHE A 185 5.91 -2.79 8.97
N LEU A 186 6.75 -1.86 9.41
CA LEU A 186 8.12 -1.71 8.93
C LEU A 186 8.94 -2.99 9.18
N GLU A 187 8.77 -3.63 10.35
CA GLU A 187 9.41 -4.90 10.67
C GLU A 187 8.97 -6.02 9.75
N LEU A 188 7.68 -6.13 9.47
CA LEU A 188 7.16 -7.12 8.53
C LEU A 188 7.66 -6.83 7.11
N TYR A 189 7.55 -5.59 6.67
CA TYR A 189 7.86 -5.17 5.30
C TYR A 189 9.35 -5.28 4.96
N TYR A 190 10.24 -4.86 5.84
CA TYR A 190 11.69 -4.85 5.59
C TYR A 190 12.45 -6.06 6.14
N LYS A 191 12.02 -6.63 7.26
CA LYS A 191 12.75 -7.73 7.91
C LYS A 191 12.16 -9.10 7.64
N LYS A 192 10.84 -9.20 7.46
CA LYS A 192 10.14 -10.49 7.26
C LYS A 192 9.93 -10.83 5.79
N LEU A 193 9.58 -9.84 4.95
CA LEU A 193 9.47 -10.04 3.52
C LEU A 193 10.86 -9.99 2.89
N ASP A 194 11.38 -11.11 2.45
CA ASP A 194 12.73 -11.28 1.92
C ASP A 194 12.97 -10.61 0.56
N TYR A 195 11.90 -10.21 -0.12
CA TYR A 195 11.93 -9.63 -1.46
C TYR A 195 11.83 -8.09 -1.49
N THR A 196 11.61 -7.42 -0.36
CA THR A 196 11.61 -5.96 -0.32
C THR A 196 13.03 -5.41 -0.37
N THR A 197 13.28 -4.47 -1.27
CA THR A 197 14.56 -3.74 -1.36
C THR A 197 14.33 -2.31 -0.89
N GLY A 198 15.04 -1.86 0.14
CA GLY A 198 14.95 -0.50 0.67
C GLY A 198 16.32 0.11 0.94
N LEU A 199 16.46 1.40 0.65
CA LEU A 199 17.60 2.22 1.03
C LEU A 199 17.12 3.36 1.92
N ILE A 200 17.85 3.57 3.02
CA ILE A 200 17.73 4.73 3.89
C ILE A 200 18.94 5.65 3.67
N PHE A 201 18.69 6.94 3.69
CA PHE A 201 19.72 7.96 3.44
C PHE A 201 19.91 8.84 4.67
N PHE A 202 21.17 9.13 4.95
CA PHE A 202 21.58 9.95 6.08
C PHE A 202 22.33 11.19 5.61
N ASN A 203 22.11 12.31 6.26
CA ASN A 203 22.93 13.51 6.12
C ASN A 203 24.28 13.34 6.86
N LYS A 204 25.12 14.37 6.81
CA LYS A 204 26.42 14.39 7.51
C LYS A 204 26.30 14.28 9.04
N ASP A 205 25.16 14.70 9.60
CA ASP A 205 24.87 14.64 11.04
C ASP A 205 24.26 13.30 11.46
N GLN A 206 24.20 12.33 10.54
CA GLN A 206 23.61 11.00 10.73
C GLN A 206 22.09 11.02 11.02
N ASP A 207 21.39 12.06 10.59
CA ASP A 207 19.95 12.11 10.59
C ASP A 207 19.40 11.48 9.31
N VAL A 208 18.26 10.80 9.43
CA VAL A 208 17.54 10.25 8.28
C VAL A 208 16.93 11.38 7.47
N VAL A 209 17.21 11.41 6.18
CA VAL A 209 16.74 12.45 5.26
C VAL A 209 15.92 11.91 4.10
N ALA A 210 16.03 10.61 3.80
CA ALA A 210 15.17 9.96 2.80
C ALA A 210 15.06 8.44 3.03
N LEU A 211 13.98 7.88 2.51
CA LEU A 211 13.69 6.45 2.43
C LEU A 211 13.13 6.14 1.05
N VAL A 212 13.74 5.19 0.37
CA VAL A 212 13.27 4.68 -0.94
C VAL A 212 13.20 3.18 -0.89
N SER A 213 12.13 2.59 -1.39
CA SER A 213 12.09 1.13 -1.56
C SER A 213 11.32 0.66 -2.78
N ALA A 214 11.54 -0.59 -3.13
CA ALA A 214 10.83 -1.29 -4.17
C ALA A 214 10.43 -2.69 -3.70
N VAL A 215 9.30 -3.16 -4.18
CA VAL A 215 8.76 -4.49 -3.94
C VAL A 215 8.30 -5.10 -5.27
N PRO A 216 8.55 -6.40 -5.52
CA PRO A 216 8.04 -7.04 -6.72
C PRO A 216 6.51 -7.05 -6.70
N THR A 217 5.92 -6.95 -7.87
CA THR A 217 4.48 -7.15 -8.08
C THR A 217 4.13 -8.64 -8.00
N SER A 218 2.83 -8.97 -8.08
CA SER A 218 2.39 -10.38 -8.18
C SER A 218 2.84 -11.06 -9.49
N HIS A 219 3.25 -10.27 -10.48
CA HIS A 219 3.80 -10.71 -11.76
C HIS A 219 5.34 -10.74 -11.72
N ARG A 220 5.89 -11.60 -10.87
CA ARG A 220 7.36 -11.69 -10.68
C ARG A 220 8.10 -12.12 -11.93
N GLU A 221 7.50 -12.97 -12.74
CA GLU A 221 8.02 -13.47 -14.03
C GLU A 221 8.21 -12.34 -15.04
N ASP A 222 7.43 -11.27 -14.96
CA ASP A 222 7.51 -10.12 -15.85
C ASP A 222 8.56 -9.08 -15.39
N ASN A 223 9.26 -9.35 -14.29
CA ASN A 223 10.28 -8.45 -13.71
C ASN A 223 9.73 -7.04 -13.43
N ILE A 224 8.49 -6.96 -12.90
CA ILE A 224 7.79 -5.71 -12.59
C ILE A 224 7.87 -5.44 -11.10
N PHE A 225 8.28 -4.22 -10.72
CA PHE A 225 8.41 -3.78 -9.33
C PHE A 225 7.64 -2.49 -9.10
N LYS A 226 7.05 -2.37 -7.93
CA LYS A 226 6.47 -1.14 -7.44
C LYS A 226 7.48 -0.38 -6.59
N ILE A 227 7.67 0.91 -6.88
CA ILE A 227 8.38 1.83 -5.97
C ILE A 227 7.42 2.22 -4.84
N SER A 228 7.83 2.01 -3.58
CA SER A 228 6.96 2.21 -2.42
C SER A 228 7.76 2.12 -1.11
N PRO A 229 7.99 3.23 -0.39
CA PRO A 229 7.73 4.63 -0.75
C PRO A 229 8.95 5.34 -1.37
N LEU A 230 8.77 6.67 -1.66
CA LEU A 230 9.82 7.68 -1.67
C LEU A 230 9.44 8.78 -0.69
N PHE A 231 10.08 8.79 0.47
CA PHE A 231 10.00 9.84 1.47
C PHE A 231 11.31 10.63 1.48
N ALA A 232 11.26 11.95 1.56
CA ALA A 232 12.46 12.79 1.60
C ALA A 232 12.16 14.16 2.23
N ASN A 233 13.18 14.76 2.86
CA ASN A 233 13.05 16.05 3.53
C ASN A 233 12.99 17.25 2.57
N SER A 234 13.28 17.05 1.29
CA SER A 234 13.15 18.08 0.24
C SER A 234 13.16 17.44 -1.15
N GLU A 235 12.73 18.21 -2.15
CA GLU A 235 12.74 17.81 -3.56
C GLU A 235 14.16 17.42 -4.04
N LYS A 236 15.18 18.21 -3.74
CA LYS A 236 16.58 17.90 -4.12
C LYS A 236 17.03 16.56 -3.54
N ILE A 237 16.70 16.30 -2.29
CA ILE A 237 17.02 15.05 -1.61
C ILE A 237 16.24 13.90 -2.26
N ALA A 238 14.95 14.09 -2.56
CA ALA A 238 14.12 13.06 -3.18
C ALA A 238 14.67 12.60 -4.54
N PHE A 239 14.98 13.54 -5.43
CA PHE A 239 15.53 13.21 -6.74
C PHE A 239 16.94 12.60 -6.65
N SER A 240 17.80 13.10 -5.76
CA SER A 240 19.13 12.53 -5.53
C SER A 240 19.05 11.12 -4.96
N ALA A 241 18.21 10.88 -3.94
CA ALA A 241 18.01 9.57 -3.35
C ALA A 241 17.42 8.56 -4.36
N MET A 242 16.41 8.99 -5.14
CA MET A 242 15.82 8.16 -6.19
C MET A 242 16.85 7.85 -7.30
N LYS A 243 17.72 8.80 -7.67
CA LYS A 243 18.78 8.56 -8.64
C LYS A 243 19.75 7.47 -8.17
N VAL A 244 20.21 7.57 -6.92
CA VAL A 244 21.09 6.54 -6.31
C VAL A 244 20.37 5.19 -6.27
N PHE A 245 19.14 5.16 -5.77
CA PHE A 245 18.35 3.94 -5.70
C PHE A 245 18.16 3.31 -7.09
N SER A 246 17.74 4.11 -8.08
CA SER A 246 17.49 3.65 -9.45
C SER A 246 18.74 3.07 -10.09
N LYS A 247 19.93 3.65 -9.83
CA LYS A 247 21.20 3.13 -10.34
C LYS A 247 21.50 1.75 -9.76
N LEU A 248 21.45 1.62 -8.44
CA LEU A 248 21.72 0.34 -7.76
C LEU A 248 20.67 -0.73 -8.12
N PHE A 249 19.42 -0.30 -8.28
CA PHE A 249 18.35 -1.18 -8.67
C PHE A 249 18.51 -1.69 -10.11
N LEU A 250 18.88 -0.79 -11.04
CA LEU A 250 19.14 -1.12 -12.44
C LEU A 250 20.32 -2.08 -12.59
N ASP A 251 21.40 -1.88 -11.83
CA ASP A 251 22.57 -2.76 -11.84
C ASP A 251 22.20 -4.20 -11.42
N LYS A 252 21.25 -4.33 -10.50
CA LYS A 252 20.74 -5.62 -10.02
C LYS A 252 19.63 -6.21 -10.91
N HIS A 253 18.80 -5.36 -11.50
CA HIS A 253 17.62 -5.72 -12.28
C HIS A 253 17.60 -4.95 -13.62
N PRO A 254 18.48 -5.28 -14.58
CA PRO A 254 18.68 -4.45 -15.79
C PRO A 254 17.47 -4.34 -16.72
N THR A 255 16.54 -5.28 -16.64
CA THR A 255 15.31 -5.30 -17.46
C THR A 255 14.05 -4.95 -16.66
N ALA A 256 14.21 -4.45 -15.43
CA ALA A 256 13.07 -4.18 -14.56
C ALA A 256 12.15 -3.10 -15.14
N LYS A 257 10.86 -3.38 -15.05
CA LYS A 257 9.79 -2.41 -15.24
C LYS A 257 9.34 -1.91 -13.87
N LEU A 258 8.96 -0.65 -13.79
CA LEU A 258 8.55 0.00 -12.55
C LEU A 258 7.11 0.45 -12.64
N VAL A 259 6.39 0.28 -11.54
CA VAL A 259 5.10 0.92 -11.27
C VAL A 259 5.31 1.93 -10.15
N ILE A 260 4.92 3.16 -10.40
CA ILE A 260 4.97 4.26 -9.43
C ILE A 260 3.56 4.75 -9.21
N HIS A 261 3.12 4.77 -7.97
CA HIS A 261 1.85 5.38 -7.61
C HIS A 261 2.06 6.80 -7.10
N THR A 262 1.16 7.69 -7.50
CA THR A 262 1.01 9.02 -6.91
C THR A 262 -0.45 9.26 -6.57
N VAL A 263 -0.71 10.28 -5.79
CA VAL A 263 -2.08 10.72 -5.49
C VAL A 263 -2.31 12.09 -6.13
N ASP A 264 -3.53 12.29 -6.61
CA ASP A 264 -3.97 13.57 -7.17
C ASP A 264 -4.34 14.52 -6.02
N LEU A 265 -3.32 15.16 -5.46
CA LEU A 265 -3.48 16.25 -4.48
C LEU A 265 -2.98 17.56 -5.09
N PRO A 266 -3.70 18.67 -4.89
CA PRO A 266 -3.28 19.97 -5.44
C PRO A 266 -2.04 20.56 -4.73
N THR A 267 -1.67 20.02 -3.58
CA THR A 267 -0.57 20.48 -2.74
C THR A 267 0.27 19.31 -2.25
N GLY A 268 1.49 19.62 -1.78
CA GLY A 268 2.42 18.64 -1.26
C GLY A 268 3.37 18.06 -2.31
N SER A 269 4.36 17.32 -1.83
CA SER A 269 5.45 16.79 -2.66
C SER A 269 5.05 15.67 -3.63
N PHE A 270 3.90 15.06 -3.45
CA PHE A 270 3.33 14.16 -4.47
C PHE A 270 3.27 14.79 -5.85
N ASN A 271 2.83 16.05 -5.89
CA ASN A 271 2.64 16.77 -7.15
C ASN A 271 3.96 17.01 -7.88
N VAL A 272 5.06 17.18 -7.16
CA VAL A 272 6.40 17.36 -7.74
C VAL A 272 6.81 16.11 -8.54
N PHE A 273 6.71 14.93 -7.91
CA PHE A 273 7.11 13.68 -8.58
C PHE A 273 6.11 13.27 -9.67
N ARG A 274 4.81 13.51 -9.46
CA ARG A 274 3.77 13.35 -10.46
C ARG A 274 4.04 14.19 -11.71
N SER A 275 4.32 15.47 -11.52
CA SER A 275 4.63 16.40 -12.62
C SER A 275 5.88 15.96 -13.38
N PHE A 276 6.94 15.53 -12.67
CA PHE A 276 8.14 14.98 -13.29
C PHE A 276 7.82 13.78 -14.20
N LEU A 277 6.96 12.84 -13.77
CA LEU A 277 6.58 11.69 -14.58
C LEU A 277 5.74 12.10 -15.81
N ILE A 278 4.85 13.08 -15.66
CA ILE A 278 4.07 13.64 -16.78
C ILE A 278 4.98 14.33 -17.79
N ASP A 279 5.97 15.10 -17.33
CA ASP A 279 6.95 15.79 -18.19
C ASP A 279 7.83 14.80 -18.99
N LEU A 280 7.95 13.56 -18.52
CA LEU A 280 8.56 12.46 -19.28
C LEU A 280 7.64 11.89 -20.36
N GLY A 281 6.42 12.40 -20.50
CA GLY A 281 5.43 11.92 -21.46
C GLY A 281 4.68 10.66 -21.01
N ILE A 282 4.75 10.30 -19.72
CA ILE A 282 4.07 9.12 -19.20
C ILE A 282 2.65 9.49 -18.81
N THR A 283 1.66 8.84 -19.43
CA THR A 283 0.25 9.06 -19.10
C THR A 283 -0.14 8.21 -17.87
N PRO A 284 -0.72 8.81 -16.83
CA PRO A 284 -1.18 8.06 -15.67
C PRO A 284 -2.41 7.22 -15.97
N GLY A 285 -2.46 6.02 -15.35
CA GLY A 285 -3.67 5.23 -15.22
C GLY A 285 -4.35 5.49 -13.87
N CYS A 286 -5.68 5.35 -13.76
CA CYS A 286 -6.38 5.41 -12.49
C CYS A 286 -6.37 4.02 -11.82
N SER A 287 -5.86 3.93 -10.58
CA SER A 287 -5.84 2.70 -9.78
C SER A 287 -6.98 2.63 -8.76
N GLY A 288 -7.62 3.74 -8.41
CA GLY A 288 -8.75 3.76 -7.48
C GLY A 288 -9.07 5.14 -6.95
N ILE A 289 -10.21 5.22 -6.28
CA ILE A 289 -10.69 6.44 -5.63
C ILE A 289 -10.77 6.18 -4.13
N THR A 290 -10.12 7.03 -3.35
CA THR A 290 -10.19 6.99 -1.90
C THR A 290 -11.48 7.65 -1.43
N LEU A 291 -12.17 7.04 -0.47
CA LEU A 291 -13.42 7.52 0.09
C LEU A 291 -13.40 7.39 1.61
N TYR A 292 -14.07 8.32 2.31
CA TYR A 292 -14.13 8.36 3.76
C TYR A 292 -15.57 8.49 4.28
N SER A 293 -15.79 8.03 5.52
CA SER A 293 -17.07 8.20 6.21
C SER A 293 -17.23 9.61 6.81
N THR A 294 -16.15 10.35 6.98
CA THR A 294 -16.10 11.71 7.51
C THR A 294 -15.15 12.56 6.66
N ASP A 295 -15.21 13.88 6.83
CA ASP A 295 -14.15 14.77 6.32
C ASP A 295 -12.86 14.45 7.11
N TYR A 296 -11.99 13.66 6.49
CA TYR A 296 -10.81 13.11 7.15
C TYR A 296 -9.56 13.92 6.79
N PRO A 297 -8.99 14.67 7.76
CA PRO A 297 -7.75 15.39 7.52
C PRO A 297 -6.59 14.41 7.38
N GLN A 298 -5.81 14.59 6.33
CA GLN A 298 -4.59 13.82 6.11
C GLN A 298 -3.61 14.05 7.28
N ARG A 299 -3.00 12.97 7.76
CA ARG A 299 -1.97 13.03 8.82
C ARG A 299 -0.57 13.07 8.24
N GLY A 300 0.38 13.44 9.09
CA GLY A 300 1.79 13.45 8.74
C GLY A 300 2.23 14.70 7.99
N ASP A 301 3.42 14.61 7.42
CA ASP A 301 4.09 15.69 6.69
C ASP A 301 4.08 15.37 5.19
N LEU A 302 3.03 15.83 4.50
CA LEU A 302 2.84 15.58 3.06
C LEU A 302 3.96 16.18 2.21
N ASP A 303 4.66 17.20 2.70
CA ASP A 303 5.80 17.80 2.00
C ASP A 303 7.01 16.86 1.92
N LYS A 304 6.99 15.77 2.70
CA LYS A 304 8.01 14.72 2.65
C LYS A 304 7.60 13.48 1.86
N VAL A 305 6.38 13.41 1.35
CA VAL A 305 5.89 12.24 0.62
C VAL A 305 5.88 12.52 -0.88
N PHE A 306 6.85 11.99 -1.60
CA PHE A 306 6.97 12.11 -3.06
C PHE A 306 6.31 10.94 -3.78
N ILE A 307 6.47 9.73 -3.25
CA ILE A 307 5.75 8.52 -3.67
C ILE A 307 5.18 7.88 -2.41
N PRO A 308 3.87 7.66 -2.33
CA PRO A 308 3.26 7.06 -1.16
C PRO A 308 3.68 5.61 -0.97
N HIS A 309 3.59 5.13 0.25
CA HIS A 309 3.73 3.71 0.53
C HIS A 309 2.62 2.91 -0.14
N ASN A 310 1.42 3.47 -0.13
CA ASN A 310 0.24 2.97 -0.82
C ASN A 310 0.09 1.45 -0.74
N ASN A 311 -0.10 0.97 0.44
CA ASN A 311 -0.41 -0.42 0.68
C ASN A 311 -1.87 -0.51 1.12
N SER A 312 -2.67 -1.39 0.48
CA SER A 312 -4.12 -1.52 0.73
C SER A 312 -4.49 -1.86 2.18
N CYS A 313 -3.53 -2.27 2.99
CA CYS A 313 -3.75 -2.56 4.41
C CYS A 313 -3.25 -1.45 5.33
N HIS A 314 -2.81 -0.31 4.82
CA HIS A 314 -2.20 0.67 5.69
C HIS A 314 -2.71 2.07 5.57
N PHE A 315 -2.55 2.74 4.46
CA PHE A 315 -2.83 4.17 4.42
C PHE A 315 -2.81 4.67 2.99
N ASP A 316 -3.15 5.94 2.86
CA ASP A 316 -3.11 6.65 1.60
C ASP A 316 -1.70 6.96 1.13
N TYR A 317 -0.71 6.96 2.01
CA TYR A 317 0.69 7.30 1.69
C TYR A 317 1.70 6.71 2.68
#